data_911be6db2271f6c685f894f468cfefbf
#
_entry.id   911be6db2271f6c685f894f468cfefbf
#
_cell.length_a   1.000
_cell.length_b   1.000
_cell.length_c   1.000
_cell.angle_alpha   90.00
_cell.angle_beta   90.00
_cell.angle_gamma   90.00
#
_symmetry.space_group_name_H-M   'P 1'
#
loop_
_entity.id
_entity.type
_entity.pdbx_description
1 polymer ?
#
loop_
_entity_poly.entity_id
_entity_poly.type
_entity_poly.pdbx_seq_one_letter_code
_entity_poly.pdbx_strand_id
1 'polypeptide(L)'
;DEIAAKLKIDPLTLRLSLLRGRGRNAGSDLPEDASVNSVGAAAYVSAGGNIRLANVLKIAAGIANYRSPLVGRDVGQGIAIAAAEGRHNPSFSACVADVTVSDGGFVTVDKLTVCADVGLVVNPDGARAQIEGSLLWGLSSTLYEAATLRQGRLAESNFDKYKWQKNADLPELDVHIVSNGLVPSGIGENTMSLVAPAVCNAIAELTGKRLRSLPLAPQLPLV
;
A
#
# COMPACT_ATOMS: atom_id res chain seq x y z
N ASP A 1 10.90 1.22 -6.40
CA ASP A 1 11.94 2.04 -5.76
C ASP A 1 13.35 1.73 -6.29
N GLU A 2 13.69 0.48 -6.62
CA GLU A 2 15.03 0.15 -7.16
C GLU A 2 15.35 0.86 -8.49
N ILE A 3 14.38 0.93 -9.40
CA ILE A 3 14.52 1.68 -10.64
C ILE A 3 14.69 3.18 -10.34
N ALA A 4 13.89 3.71 -9.43
CA ALA A 4 13.99 5.10 -9.01
C ALA A 4 15.38 5.43 -8.43
N ALA A 5 15.90 4.57 -7.56
CA ALA A 5 17.24 4.70 -7.00
C ALA A 5 18.34 4.66 -8.09
N LYS A 6 18.25 3.75 -9.06
CA LYS A 6 19.19 3.68 -10.19
C LYS A 6 19.14 4.91 -11.08
N LEU A 7 17.96 5.48 -11.29
CA LEU A 7 17.75 6.68 -12.07
C LEU A 7 18.00 7.98 -11.28
N LYS A 8 18.23 7.88 -9.97
CA LYS A 8 18.35 9.02 -9.04
C LYS A 8 17.11 9.93 -9.09
N ILE A 9 15.95 9.34 -9.18
CA ILE A 9 14.64 9.99 -9.21
C ILE A 9 13.89 9.58 -7.95
N ASP A 10 13.10 10.49 -7.40
CA ASP A 10 12.22 10.17 -6.28
C ASP A 10 11.19 9.10 -6.68
N PRO A 11 10.90 8.07 -5.81
CA PRO A 11 9.98 6.99 -6.13
C PRO A 11 8.55 7.42 -6.43
N LEU A 12 8.04 8.47 -5.77
CA LEU A 12 6.73 9.06 -6.06
C LEU A 12 6.73 9.71 -7.44
N THR A 13 7.73 10.53 -7.72
CA THR A 13 7.90 11.22 -9.00
C THR A 13 7.99 10.21 -10.15
N LEU A 14 8.76 9.13 -9.99
CA LEU A 14 8.86 8.08 -11.02
C LEU A 14 7.49 7.44 -11.29
N ARG A 15 6.76 7.05 -10.23
CA ARG A 15 5.43 6.42 -10.39
C ARG A 15 4.46 7.36 -11.08
N LEU A 16 4.41 8.62 -10.68
CA LEU A 16 3.54 9.61 -11.31
C LEU A 16 3.90 9.84 -12.78
N SER A 17 5.19 9.83 -13.13
CA SER A 17 5.62 9.96 -14.52
C SER A 17 5.18 8.78 -15.39
N LEU A 18 5.24 7.56 -14.84
CA LEU A 18 4.79 6.35 -15.54
C LEU A 18 3.26 6.30 -15.70
N LEU A 19 2.52 6.86 -14.74
CA LEU A 19 1.07 6.94 -14.80
C LEU A 19 0.53 7.98 -15.79
N ARG A 20 1.38 8.84 -16.33
CA ARG A 20 1.06 9.77 -17.43
C ARG A 20 1.05 9.11 -18.80
N GLY A 21 1.56 7.88 -18.91
CA GLY A 21 1.66 7.16 -20.16
C GLY A 21 0.32 6.82 -20.78
N ARG A 22 0.31 6.68 -22.10
CA ARG A 22 -0.84 6.19 -22.85
C ARG A 22 -0.81 4.66 -22.90
N GLY A 23 -1.82 4.00 -22.39
CA GLY A 23 -1.93 2.56 -22.44
C GLY A 23 -3.38 2.11 -22.30
N ARG A 24 -3.73 0.93 -22.84
CA ARG A 24 -5.12 0.42 -22.80
C ARG A 24 -5.68 0.29 -21.39
N ASN A 25 -4.84 -0.06 -20.44
CA ASN A 25 -5.25 -0.15 -19.01
C ASN A 25 -5.21 1.19 -18.30
N ALA A 26 -4.82 2.24 -19.01
CA ALA A 26 -4.67 3.56 -18.48
C ALA A 26 -5.89 4.44 -18.74
N GLY A 27 -6.81 3.99 -19.56
CA GLY A 27 -7.91 4.81 -20.02
C GLY A 27 -7.41 6.08 -20.71
N SER A 28 -6.64 5.92 -21.69
CA SER A 28 -5.51 6.72 -22.11
C SER A 28 -5.81 7.97 -22.90
N ASP A 29 -7.05 8.27 -23.21
CA ASP A 29 -7.39 9.39 -24.11
C ASP A 29 -7.82 10.65 -23.35
N LEU A 30 -7.73 10.60 -22.01
CA LEU A 30 -8.07 11.75 -21.18
C LEU A 30 -6.84 12.60 -20.87
N PRO A 31 -7.02 13.93 -20.72
CA PRO A 31 -5.98 14.84 -20.27
C PRO A 31 -5.38 14.41 -18.92
N GLU A 32 -4.15 14.82 -18.63
CA GLU A 32 -3.46 14.50 -17.36
C GLU A 32 -4.20 15.03 -16.11
N ASP A 33 -4.96 16.09 -16.27
CA ASP A 33 -5.77 16.72 -15.24
C ASP A 33 -7.23 16.26 -15.23
N ALA A 34 -7.57 15.26 -16.05
CA ALA A 34 -8.93 14.75 -16.14
C ALA A 34 -9.42 14.21 -14.80
N SER A 35 -10.61 14.60 -14.45
CA SER A 35 -11.32 14.15 -13.26
C SER A 35 -12.74 13.69 -13.62
N VAL A 36 -13.43 13.07 -12.68
CA VAL A 36 -14.83 12.68 -12.88
C VAL A 36 -15.72 13.88 -13.23
N ASN A 37 -15.42 15.05 -12.71
CA ASN A 37 -16.17 16.27 -12.97
C ASN A 37 -15.91 16.86 -14.37
N SER A 38 -14.69 16.68 -14.91
CA SER A 38 -14.33 17.23 -16.23
C SER A 38 -14.71 16.31 -17.39
N VAL A 39 -14.77 14.99 -17.17
CA VAL A 39 -14.99 14.01 -18.25
C VAL A 39 -16.30 13.24 -18.14
N GLY A 40 -17.02 13.39 -17.03
CA GLY A 40 -18.19 12.60 -16.71
C GLY A 40 -17.87 11.19 -16.20
N ALA A 41 -18.80 10.63 -15.41
CA ALA A 41 -18.56 9.37 -14.70
C ALA A 41 -18.25 8.20 -15.64
N ALA A 42 -18.98 8.05 -16.74
CA ALA A 42 -18.77 6.92 -17.67
C ALA A 42 -17.40 6.97 -18.36
N ALA A 43 -16.97 8.15 -18.80
CA ALA A 43 -15.66 8.33 -19.42
C ALA A 43 -14.55 8.15 -18.40
N TYR A 44 -14.74 8.61 -17.17
CA TYR A 44 -13.78 8.41 -16.07
C TYR A 44 -13.62 6.94 -15.71
N VAL A 45 -14.70 6.15 -15.68
CA VAL A 45 -14.65 4.70 -15.47
C VAL A 45 -13.88 4.00 -16.58
N SER A 46 -14.16 4.32 -17.82
CA SER A 46 -13.48 3.73 -18.98
C SER A 46 -12.02 4.14 -19.09
N ALA A 47 -11.71 5.36 -18.65
CA ALA A 47 -10.36 5.90 -18.57
C ALA A 47 -9.54 5.32 -17.42
N GLY A 48 -10.17 4.98 -16.42
CA GLY A 48 -9.99 4.34 -15.12
C GLY A 48 -8.63 4.26 -14.49
N GLY A 49 -7.71 3.54 -15.06
CA GLY A 49 -6.57 3.06 -14.30
C GLY A 49 -5.59 4.11 -13.83
N ASN A 50 -4.95 4.84 -14.73
CA ASN A 50 -3.82 5.70 -14.40
C ASN A 50 -4.23 6.96 -13.63
N ILE A 51 -5.35 7.59 -14.00
CA ILE A 51 -5.82 8.83 -13.38
C ILE A 51 -6.24 8.54 -11.93
N ARG A 52 -7.05 7.51 -11.72
CA ARG A 52 -7.51 7.10 -10.40
C ARG A 52 -6.33 6.67 -9.52
N LEU A 53 -5.40 5.87 -10.07
CA LEU A 53 -4.21 5.42 -9.38
C LEU A 53 -3.25 6.58 -9.04
N ALA A 54 -3.04 7.53 -9.96
CA ALA A 54 -2.27 8.74 -9.71
C ALA A 54 -2.91 9.62 -8.63
N ASN A 55 -4.24 9.69 -8.60
CA ASN A 55 -4.98 10.47 -7.62
C ASN A 55 -4.81 9.90 -6.20
N VAL A 56 -5.07 8.60 -6.01
CA VAL A 56 -4.88 7.97 -4.68
C VAL A 56 -3.42 8.04 -4.23
N LEU A 57 -2.48 7.94 -5.15
CA LEU A 57 -1.05 8.06 -4.86
C LEU A 57 -0.68 9.47 -4.37
N LYS A 58 -1.17 10.52 -5.04
CA LYS A 58 -0.94 11.91 -4.61
C LYS A 58 -1.56 12.20 -3.26
N ILE A 59 -2.79 11.71 -3.02
CA ILE A 59 -3.49 11.91 -1.75
C ILE A 59 -2.75 11.20 -0.62
N ALA A 60 -2.41 9.92 -0.75
CA ALA A 60 -1.68 9.17 0.27
C ALA A 60 -0.33 9.82 0.59
N ALA A 61 0.44 10.22 -0.43
CA ALA A 61 1.72 10.89 -0.25
C ALA A 61 1.57 12.26 0.43
N GLY A 62 0.52 13.02 0.09
CA GLY A 62 0.23 14.31 0.71
C GLY A 62 -0.14 14.19 2.19
N ILE A 63 -1.02 13.26 2.55
CA ILE A 63 -1.43 13.01 3.94
C ILE A 63 -0.24 12.52 4.78
N ALA A 64 0.56 11.61 4.25
CA ALA A 64 1.74 11.07 4.93
C ALA A 64 2.91 12.07 5.01
N ASN A 65 2.79 13.26 4.41
CA ASN A 65 3.92 14.16 4.25
C ASN A 65 5.17 13.46 3.66
N TYR A 66 4.97 12.64 2.63
CA TYR A 66 5.97 11.74 2.08
C TYR A 66 7.27 12.49 1.74
N ARG A 67 8.36 12.06 2.38
CA ARG A 67 9.71 12.64 2.28
C ARG A 67 9.81 14.14 2.59
N SER A 68 8.86 14.65 3.36
CA SER A 68 8.92 16.01 3.88
C SER A 68 10.00 16.13 4.97
N PRO A 69 10.65 17.31 5.10
CA PRO A 69 11.51 17.60 6.25
C PRO A 69 10.81 17.51 7.63
N LEU A 70 9.46 17.46 7.62
CA LEU A 70 8.66 17.29 8.84
C LEU A 70 8.65 15.84 9.36
N VAL A 71 9.02 14.88 8.52
CA VAL A 71 9.21 13.49 8.94
C VAL A 71 10.54 13.36 9.66
N GLY A 72 10.57 12.66 10.78
CA GLY A 72 11.79 12.46 11.56
C GLY A 72 12.90 11.80 10.73
N ARG A 73 14.17 12.14 10.99
CA ARG A 73 15.31 11.61 10.23
C ARG A 73 15.50 10.10 10.39
N ASP A 74 14.99 9.55 11.50
CA ASP A 74 15.11 8.13 11.83
C ASP A 74 13.91 7.33 11.34
N VAL A 75 12.99 7.96 10.60
CA VAL A 75 11.81 7.32 10.01
C VAL A 75 12.03 7.13 8.52
N GLY A 76 11.99 5.91 8.06
CA GLY A 76 11.97 5.57 6.64
C GLY A 76 10.56 5.57 6.10
N GLN A 77 10.36 6.13 4.92
CA GLN A 77 9.07 6.12 4.24
C GLN A 77 9.12 5.32 2.95
N GLY A 78 8.26 4.31 2.87
CA GLY A 78 8.09 3.50 1.67
C GLY A 78 6.72 3.66 1.06
N ILE A 79 6.65 3.71 -0.26
CA ILE A 79 5.41 3.92 -1.00
C ILE A 79 5.07 2.74 -1.90
N ALA A 80 3.79 2.36 -1.94
CA ALA A 80 3.27 1.33 -2.81
C ALA A 80 1.93 1.74 -3.43
N ILE A 81 1.63 1.18 -4.61
CA ILE A 81 0.35 1.36 -5.29
C ILE A 81 -0.17 0.02 -5.77
N ALA A 82 -1.49 -0.15 -5.80
CA ALA A 82 -2.14 -1.32 -6.34
C ALA A 82 -3.43 -0.94 -7.07
N ALA A 83 -3.71 -1.71 -8.11
CA ALA A 83 -5.01 -1.77 -8.74
C ALA A 83 -5.52 -3.21 -8.62
N ALA A 84 -6.75 -3.38 -8.21
CA ALA A 84 -7.37 -4.68 -8.09
C ALA A 84 -8.73 -4.69 -8.78
N GLU A 85 -9.00 -5.75 -9.50
CA GLU A 85 -10.30 -5.95 -10.14
C GLU A 85 -11.15 -6.88 -9.25
N GLY A 86 -12.12 -6.28 -8.56
CA GLY A 86 -13.07 -7.01 -7.75
C GLY A 86 -14.46 -6.98 -8.36
N ARG A 87 -15.03 -8.14 -8.66
CA ARG A 87 -16.42 -8.27 -9.18
C ARG A 87 -16.69 -7.39 -10.42
N HIS A 88 -15.76 -7.39 -11.37
CA HIS A 88 -15.80 -6.64 -12.62
C HIS A 88 -15.64 -5.11 -12.49
N ASN A 89 -15.36 -4.58 -11.29
CA ASN A 89 -15.11 -3.16 -11.10
C ASN A 89 -13.73 -2.95 -10.46
N PRO A 90 -12.90 -2.10 -11.05
CA PRO A 90 -11.57 -1.85 -10.51
C PRO A 90 -11.61 -0.97 -9.27
N SER A 91 -10.76 -1.26 -8.31
CA SER A 91 -10.40 -0.38 -7.20
C SER A 91 -8.93 0.01 -7.31
N PHE A 92 -8.60 1.17 -6.78
CA PHE A 92 -7.25 1.72 -6.82
C PHE A 92 -6.85 2.14 -5.42
N SER A 93 -5.62 1.85 -5.04
CA SER A 93 -5.15 2.20 -3.71
C SER A 93 -3.65 2.50 -3.69
N ALA A 94 -3.25 3.33 -2.73
CA ALA A 94 -1.87 3.67 -2.46
C ALA A 94 -1.63 3.66 -0.96
N CYS A 95 -0.43 3.23 -0.55
CA CYS A 95 -0.01 3.19 0.84
C CYS A 95 1.36 3.85 0.99
N VAL A 96 1.52 4.63 2.05
CA VAL A 96 2.81 5.05 2.59
C VAL A 96 2.98 4.37 3.94
N ALA A 97 4.09 3.69 4.14
CA ALA A 97 4.47 3.11 5.42
C ALA A 97 5.58 3.95 6.05
N ASP A 98 5.40 4.32 7.31
CA ASP A 98 6.42 4.91 8.16
C ASP A 98 7.03 3.80 9.02
N VAL A 99 8.35 3.67 8.99
CA VAL A 99 9.06 2.58 9.65
C VAL A 99 10.27 3.14 10.37
N THR A 100 10.50 2.68 11.59
CA THR A 100 11.73 2.90 12.34
C THR A 100 12.55 1.62 12.44
N VAL A 101 13.87 1.78 12.50
CA VAL A 101 14.80 0.68 12.73
C VAL A 101 15.68 1.05 13.92
N SER A 102 15.62 0.23 14.98
CA SER A 102 16.42 0.46 16.16
C SER A 102 17.91 0.20 15.90
N ASP A 103 18.80 0.65 16.81
CA ASP A 103 20.24 0.35 16.78
C ASP A 103 20.53 -1.15 16.76
N GLY A 104 19.65 -1.96 17.36
CA GLY A 104 19.71 -3.41 17.30
C GLY A 104 19.18 -4.04 16.00
N GLY A 105 18.78 -3.25 15.01
CA GLY A 105 18.28 -3.74 13.72
C GLY A 105 16.84 -4.27 13.75
N PHE A 106 16.09 -4.03 14.81
CA PHE A 106 14.66 -4.38 14.88
C PHE A 106 13.80 -3.34 14.19
N VAL A 107 12.85 -3.82 13.41
CA VAL A 107 11.93 -3.01 12.60
C VAL A 107 10.63 -2.81 13.35
N THR A 108 10.17 -1.57 13.41
CA THR A 108 8.81 -1.19 13.86
C THR A 108 8.09 -0.50 12.71
N VAL A 109 6.88 -0.91 12.43
CA VAL A 109 5.98 -0.19 11.53
C VAL A 109 5.18 0.78 12.39
N ASP A 110 5.44 2.07 12.24
CA ASP A 110 4.87 3.11 13.12
C ASP A 110 3.51 3.56 12.61
N LYS A 111 3.39 3.73 11.28
CA LYS A 111 2.16 4.22 10.66
C LYS A 111 1.96 3.63 9.27
N LEU A 112 0.70 3.38 8.90
CA LEU A 112 0.27 3.08 7.53
C LEU A 112 -0.76 4.13 7.10
N THR A 113 -0.39 4.98 6.15
CA THR A 113 -1.29 5.95 5.53
C THR A 113 -1.79 5.42 4.20
N VAL A 114 -3.09 5.26 4.06
CA VAL A 114 -3.71 4.66 2.87
C VAL A 114 -4.76 5.57 2.27
N CYS A 115 -4.73 5.68 0.95
CA CYS A 115 -5.84 6.22 0.17
C CYS A 115 -6.38 5.15 -0.76
N ALA A 116 -7.71 4.95 -0.76
CA ALA A 116 -8.41 3.98 -1.60
C ALA A 116 -9.55 4.64 -2.38
N ASP A 117 -9.61 4.37 -3.67
CA ASP A 117 -10.71 4.72 -4.56
C ASP A 117 -11.48 3.45 -4.94
N VAL A 118 -12.67 3.33 -4.42
CA VAL A 118 -13.51 2.12 -4.50
C VAL A 118 -14.88 2.39 -5.14
N GLY A 119 -15.04 3.55 -5.78
CA GLY A 119 -16.31 4.00 -6.33
C GLY A 119 -17.20 4.61 -5.27
N LEU A 120 -18.52 4.38 -5.38
CA LEU A 120 -19.51 4.85 -4.40
C LEU A 120 -19.33 4.13 -3.07
N VAL A 121 -19.17 4.90 -2.00
CA VAL A 121 -19.08 4.40 -0.62
C VAL A 121 -20.46 4.53 0.03
N VAL A 122 -21.16 3.42 0.17
CA VAL A 122 -22.52 3.41 0.73
C VAL A 122 -22.49 3.51 2.27
N ASN A 123 -21.53 2.83 2.89
CA ASN A 123 -21.32 2.84 4.33
C ASN A 123 -19.85 3.19 4.63
N PRO A 124 -19.52 4.45 4.92
CA PRO A 124 -18.14 4.88 5.16
C PRO A 124 -17.46 4.17 6.33
N ASP A 125 -18.15 3.92 7.43
CA ASP A 125 -17.58 3.27 8.61
C ASP A 125 -17.27 1.80 8.33
N GLY A 126 -18.20 1.09 7.68
CA GLY A 126 -17.98 -0.28 7.24
C GLY A 126 -16.85 -0.40 6.22
N ALA A 127 -16.76 0.55 5.28
CA ALA A 127 -15.70 0.61 4.29
C ALA A 127 -14.33 0.84 4.95
N ARG A 128 -14.26 1.77 5.90
CA ARG A 128 -13.05 2.02 6.70
C ARG A 128 -12.61 0.77 7.46
N ALA A 129 -13.52 0.11 8.17
CA ALA A 129 -13.23 -1.11 8.93
C ALA A 129 -12.68 -2.24 8.03
N GLN A 130 -13.19 -2.37 6.80
CA GLN A 130 -12.67 -3.33 5.82
C GLN A 130 -11.23 -3.00 5.40
N ILE A 131 -10.93 -1.74 5.12
CA ILE A 131 -9.57 -1.30 4.76
C ILE A 131 -8.61 -1.52 5.93
N GLU A 132 -8.98 -1.10 7.13
CA GLU A 132 -8.17 -1.28 8.33
C GLU A 132 -7.87 -2.77 8.59
N GLY A 133 -8.89 -3.63 8.52
CA GLY A 133 -8.71 -5.08 8.64
C GLY A 133 -7.79 -5.67 7.56
N SER A 134 -7.93 -5.22 6.33
CA SER A 134 -7.09 -5.62 5.20
C SER A 134 -5.62 -5.20 5.40
N LEU A 135 -5.37 -3.99 5.90
CA LEU A 135 -4.02 -3.51 6.22
C LEU A 135 -3.38 -4.30 7.34
N LEU A 136 -4.11 -4.57 8.42
CA LEU A 136 -3.61 -5.36 9.55
C LEU A 136 -3.32 -6.81 9.16
N TRP A 137 -4.16 -7.39 8.31
CA TRP A 137 -3.87 -8.71 7.74
C TRP A 137 -2.62 -8.68 6.86
N GLY A 138 -2.50 -7.69 5.99
CA GLY A 138 -1.29 -7.48 5.18
C GLY A 138 -0.04 -7.30 6.03
N LEU A 139 -0.13 -6.57 7.15
CA LEU A 139 0.97 -6.39 8.08
C LEU A 139 1.35 -7.70 8.78
N SER A 140 0.37 -8.44 9.26
CA SER A 140 0.58 -9.74 9.89
C SER A 140 1.30 -10.71 8.96
N SER A 141 0.82 -10.82 7.71
CA SER A 141 1.45 -11.65 6.68
C SER A 141 2.86 -11.15 6.31
N THR A 142 3.05 -9.84 6.29
CA THR A 142 4.37 -9.26 6.00
C THR A 142 5.39 -9.59 7.09
N LEU A 143 5.00 -9.47 8.35
CA LEU A 143 5.94 -9.59 9.47
C LEU A 143 6.10 -11.01 9.98
N TYR A 144 5.02 -11.80 10.09
CA TYR A 144 5.03 -13.00 10.91
C TYR A 144 4.50 -14.26 10.26
N GLU A 145 3.47 -14.18 9.41
CA GLU A 145 2.69 -15.35 9.04
C GLU A 145 3.42 -16.23 8.02
N ALA A 146 3.63 -17.47 8.41
CA ALA A 146 4.16 -18.52 7.53
C ALA A 146 3.64 -19.88 7.94
N ALA A 147 3.33 -20.71 6.94
CA ALA A 147 3.03 -22.11 7.11
C ALA A 147 4.20 -22.95 6.56
N THR A 148 4.89 -23.68 7.42
CA THR A 148 6.09 -24.43 7.07
C THR A 148 5.75 -25.91 6.88
N LEU A 149 6.06 -26.44 5.71
CA LEU A 149 5.91 -27.87 5.44
C LEU A 149 7.17 -28.63 5.88
N ARG A 150 7.02 -29.59 6.79
CA ARG A 150 8.07 -30.51 7.22
C ARG A 150 7.57 -31.95 7.08
N GLN A 151 8.22 -32.74 6.25
CA GLN A 151 7.88 -34.16 6.01
C GLN A 151 6.38 -34.35 5.66
N GLY A 152 5.82 -33.48 4.83
CA GLY A 152 4.41 -33.52 4.40
C GLY A 152 3.40 -33.06 5.43
N ARG A 153 3.81 -32.46 6.54
CA ARG A 153 2.93 -31.91 7.59
C ARG A 153 3.24 -30.45 7.87
N LEU A 154 2.22 -29.70 8.30
CA LEU A 154 2.41 -28.33 8.79
C LEU A 154 3.11 -28.36 10.15
N ALA A 155 4.21 -27.60 10.27
CA ALA A 155 4.92 -27.44 11.54
C ALA A 155 4.10 -26.61 12.53
N GLU A 156 3.42 -25.58 12.02
CA GLU A 156 2.51 -24.71 12.75
C GLU A 156 1.11 -25.37 12.85
N SER A 157 1.02 -26.41 13.66
CA SER A 157 -0.18 -27.28 13.74
C SER A 157 -1.31 -26.70 14.61
N ASN A 158 -1.07 -25.61 15.34
CA ASN A 158 -2.06 -24.97 16.22
C ASN A 158 -1.68 -23.51 16.46
N PHE A 159 -2.61 -22.73 17.04
CA PHE A 159 -2.50 -21.30 17.31
C PHE A 159 -1.35 -20.92 18.25
N ASP A 160 -0.86 -21.80 19.07
CA ASP A 160 0.33 -21.60 19.92
C ASP A 160 1.63 -21.53 19.11
N LYS A 161 1.62 -22.09 17.90
CA LYS A 161 2.79 -22.16 17.00
C LYS A 161 2.71 -21.21 15.82
N TYR A 162 1.50 -20.90 15.37
CA TYR A 162 1.27 -19.96 14.29
C TYR A 162 1.38 -18.52 14.80
N LYS A 163 2.30 -17.75 14.23
CA LYS A 163 2.54 -16.37 14.64
C LYS A 163 1.74 -15.40 13.79
N TRP A 164 1.16 -14.42 14.42
CA TRP A 164 0.44 -13.31 13.77
C TRP A 164 0.64 -12.00 14.55
N GLN A 165 0.26 -10.88 13.93
CA GLN A 165 0.30 -9.56 14.54
C GLN A 165 -0.55 -9.52 15.81
N LYS A 166 -0.01 -8.94 16.88
CA LYS A 166 -0.73 -8.75 18.14
C LYS A 166 -1.33 -7.35 18.20
N ASN A 167 -2.46 -7.22 18.90
CA ASN A 167 -3.14 -5.95 19.07
C ASN A 167 -2.30 -4.88 19.78
N ALA A 168 -1.38 -5.31 20.65
CA ALA A 168 -0.48 -4.41 21.38
C ALA A 168 0.57 -3.74 20.49
N ASP A 169 0.85 -4.32 19.32
CA ASP A 169 1.93 -3.91 18.41
C ASP A 169 1.39 -3.37 17.08
N LEU A 170 0.15 -2.85 17.10
CA LEU A 170 -0.47 -2.29 15.91
C LEU A 170 0.07 -0.89 15.62
N PRO A 171 0.33 -0.56 14.33
CA PRO A 171 0.69 0.78 13.91
C PRO A 171 -0.50 1.74 13.99
N GLU A 172 -0.22 3.02 13.89
CA GLU A 172 -1.25 4.01 13.56
C GLU A 172 -1.77 3.76 12.14
N LEU A 173 -3.10 3.78 11.97
CA LEU A 173 -3.75 3.64 10.66
C LEU A 173 -4.42 4.96 10.28
N ASP A 174 -4.03 5.52 9.15
CA ASP A 174 -4.63 6.72 8.57
C ASP A 174 -5.26 6.37 7.23
N VAL A 175 -6.58 6.20 7.23
CA VAL A 175 -7.34 5.71 6.08
C VAL A 175 -8.17 6.82 5.46
N HIS A 176 -7.89 7.14 4.20
CA HIS A 176 -8.66 8.05 3.37
C HIS A 176 -9.37 7.30 2.24
N ILE A 177 -10.66 7.55 2.07
CA ILE A 177 -11.48 6.91 1.04
C ILE A 177 -11.99 7.96 0.08
N VAL A 178 -11.67 7.79 -1.19
CA VAL A 178 -12.23 8.61 -2.27
C VAL A 178 -13.60 8.04 -2.66
N SER A 179 -14.65 8.83 -2.44
CA SER A 179 -15.99 8.52 -2.94
C SER A 179 -16.29 9.36 -4.18
N ASN A 180 -16.46 8.72 -5.33
CA ASN A 180 -16.61 9.41 -6.61
C ASN A 180 -17.90 9.11 -7.36
N GLY A 181 -18.84 8.40 -6.74
CA GLY A 181 -20.13 8.07 -7.31
C GLY A 181 -20.11 7.01 -8.42
N LEU A 182 -18.95 6.44 -8.73
CA LEU A 182 -18.82 5.34 -9.68
C LEU A 182 -19.36 4.04 -9.09
N VAL A 183 -19.50 3.01 -9.92
CA VAL A 183 -19.95 1.69 -9.47
C VAL A 183 -19.05 1.19 -8.35
N PRO A 184 -19.60 0.73 -7.21
CA PRO A 184 -18.82 0.21 -6.11
C PRO A 184 -17.95 -0.99 -6.52
N SER A 185 -16.74 -1.05 -6.01
CA SER A 185 -15.81 -2.17 -6.20
C SER A 185 -15.57 -2.93 -4.91
N GLY A 186 -14.81 -4.04 -4.99
CA GLY A 186 -14.36 -4.76 -3.81
C GLY A 186 -13.42 -3.92 -2.95
N ILE A 187 -13.49 -4.11 -1.62
CA ILE A 187 -12.73 -3.31 -0.64
C ILE A 187 -12.02 -4.16 0.41
N GLY A 188 -12.36 -5.45 0.55
CA GLY A 188 -11.88 -6.28 1.65
C GLY A 188 -10.43 -6.74 1.55
N GLU A 189 -9.83 -6.79 0.36
CA GLU A 189 -8.49 -7.37 0.14
C GLU A 189 -7.53 -6.42 -0.58
N ASN A 190 -8.05 -5.35 -1.17
CA ASN A 190 -7.33 -4.52 -2.13
C ASN A 190 -6.12 -3.80 -1.53
N THR A 191 -6.17 -3.46 -0.24
CA THR A 191 -5.10 -2.74 0.45
C THR A 191 -4.07 -3.66 1.11
N MET A 192 -4.38 -4.94 1.28
CA MET A 192 -3.46 -5.94 1.86
C MET A 192 -2.13 -6.03 1.08
N SER A 193 -2.22 -6.05 -0.24
CA SER A 193 -1.05 -6.20 -1.12
C SER A 193 -0.08 -5.01 -1.10
N LEU A 194 -0.51 -3.87 -0.55
CA LEU A 194 0.31 -2.66 -0.45
C LEU A 194 1.30 -2.71 0.70
N VAL A 195 1.00 -3.47 1.76
CA VAL A 195 1.74 -3.38 3.03
C VAL A 195 3.16 -3.88 2.87
N ALA A 196 3.35 -5.09 2.36
CA ALA A 196 4.68 -5.66 2.20
C ALA A 196 5.62 -4.78 1.35
N PRO A 197 5.22 -4.31 0.14
CA PRO A 197 6.11 -3.47 -0.65
C PRO A 197 6.34 -2.09 -0.03
N ALA A 198 5.35 -1.48 0.65
CA ALA A 198 5.54 -0.20 1.32
C ALA A 198 6.53 -0.34 2.48
N VAL A 199 6.35 -1.33 3.36
CA VAL A 199 7.24 -1.60 4.49
C VAL A 199 8.65 -1.95 4.02
N CYS A 200 8.81 -2.84 3.04
CA CYS A 200 10.13 -3.20 2.52
C CYS A 200 10.84 -2.01 1.82
N ASN A 201 10.09 -1.12 1.19
CA ASN A 201 10.66 0.09 0.61
C ASN A 201 11.12 1.08 1.69
N ALA A 202 10.37 1.22 2.78
CA ALA A 202 10.74 2.05 3.93
C ALA A 202 12.02 1.54 4.62
N ILE A 203 12.10 0.23 4.86
CA ILE A 203 13.31 -0.42 5.40
C ILE A 203 14.51 -0.16 4.49
N ALA A 204 14.33 -0.32 3.19
CA ALA A 204 15.43 -0.12 2.25
C ALA A 204 15.87 1.33 2.14
N GLU A 205 14.98 2.27 2.37
CA GLU A 205 15.32 3.70 2.42
C GLU A 205 16.22 4.02 3.60
N LEU A 206 15.92 3.47 4.80
CA LEU A 206 16.73 3.68 6.00
C LEU A 206 18.07 2.93 5.97
N THR A 207 18.04 1.67 5.51
CA THR A 207 19.16 0.73 5.75
C THR A 207 19.96 0.40 4.49
N GLY A 208 19.44 0.73 3.31
CA GLY A 208 19.97 0.28 2.04
C GLY A 208 19.73 -1.21 1.75
N LYS A 209 19.19 -1.99 2.69
CA LYS A 209 18.96 -3.44 2.55
C LYS A 209 17.64 -3.72 1.87
N ARG A 210 17.64 -4.53 0.81
CA ARG A 210 16.44 -4.97 0.09
C ARG A 210 16.01 -6.36 0.55
N LEU A 211 14.95 -6.43 1.34
CA LEU A 211 14.34 -7.68 1.76
C LEU A 211 13.49 -8.25 0.62
N ARG A 212 13.64 -9.56 0.35
CA ARG A 212 13.05 -10.21 -0.84
C ARG A 212 12.21 -11.44 -0.53
N SER A 213 12.06 -11.77 0.73
CA SER A 213 11.25 -12.89 1.18
C SER A 213 10.38 -12.48 2.36
N LEU A 214 9.23 -13.12 2.50
CA LEU A 214 8.30 -12.95 3.60
C LEU A 214 8.17 -14.29 4.35
N PRO A 215 7.84 -14.24 5.64
CA PRO A 215 7.70 -13.07 6.49
C PRO A 215 9.06 -12.44 6.84
N LEU A 216 9.03 -11.18 7.35
CA LEU A 216 10.25 -10.45 7.67
C LEU A 216 10.87 -10.86 9.00
N ALA A 217 10.10 -11.27 10.00
CA ALA A 217 10.57 -11.58 11.34
C ALA A 217 11.76 -12.56 11.40
N PRO A 218 11.86 -13.63 10.56
CA PRO A 218 13.02 -14.51 10.55
C PRO A 218 14.31 -13.86 10.02
N GLN A 219 14.21 -12.69 9.38
CA GLN A 219 15.33 -11.94 8.83
C GLN A 219 15.78 -10.79 9.74
N LEU A 220 15.10 -10.62 10.87
CA LEU A 220 15.40 -9.60 11.87
C LEU A 220 16.21 -10.22 13.02
N PRO A 221 17.13 -9.47 13.65
CA PRO A 221 17.48 -8.09 13.36
C PRO A 221 18.26 -7.91 12.06
N LEU A 222 18.19 -6.71 11.48
CA LEU A 222 18.94 -6.32 10.29
C LEU A 222 20.38 -5.95 10.67
N VAL A 223 21.22 -6.94 10.91
CA VAL A 223 22.65 -6.74 11.28
C VAL A 223 23.50 -6.58 10.02
#